data_65512f2b28ea043f2bdb1bedd424c1a3
#
_entry.id   65512f2b28ea043f2bdb1bedd424c1a3
#
_cell.length_a   1.000
_cell.length_b   1.000
_cell.length_c   1.000
_cell.angle_alpha   90.00
_cell.angle_beta   90.00
_cell.angle_gamma   90.00
#
_symmetry.space_group_name_H-M   'P 1'
#
loop_
_entity.id
_entity.type
_entity.pdbx_description
1 polymer ?
#
loop_
_entity_poly.entity_id
_entity_poly.type
_entity_poly.pdbx_seq_one_letter_code
_entity_poly.pdbx_strand_id
1 'polypeptide(L)'
;VIYNYLSNKKLKDIDTLILGCTHYPLLMEEIKQYYGNRVRVIDSPNIVANYIKLTLEKHKLLNTNNPNPKYEFYVSDMTKNFQKISKKFFGNKIELELKTL
;
A
#
# COMPACT_ATOMS: atom_id res chain seq x y z
N VAL A 1 -3.22 -9.40 17.58
CA VAL A 1 -3.82 -10.11 16.42
C VAL A 1 -2.74 -10.54 15.43
N ILE A 2 -1.90 -9.65 14.91
CA ILE A 2 -0.89 -9.97 13.89
C ILE A 2 0.10 -11.06 14.36
N TYR A 3 0.56 -10.99 15.60
CA TYR A 3 1.49 -11.97 16.19
C TYR A 3 0.96 -13.41 16.10
N ASN A 4 -0.35 -13.62 16.31
CA ASN A 4 -0.95 -14.94 16.22
C ASN A 4 -0.88 -15.53 14.80
N TYR A 5 -0.98 -14.69 13.77
CA TYR A 5 -0.82 -15.13 12.38
C TYR A 5 0.64 -15.43 12.05
N LEU A 6 1.55 -14.55 12.44
CA LEU A 6 2.96 -14.69 12.12
C LEU A 6 3.67 -15.80 12.90
N SER A 7 3.15 -16.18 14.09
CA SER A 7 3.67 -17.29 14.89
C SER A 7 3.24 -18.66 14.39
N ASN A 8 2.52 -18.76 13.27
CA ASN A 8 2.13 -20.04 12.70
C ASN A 8 3.38 -20.89 12.37
N LYS A 9 3.36 -22.16 12.75
CA LYS A 9 4.48 -23.09 12.53
C LYS A 9 4.93 -23.19 11.07
N LYS A 10 4.02 -22.98 10.11
CA LYS A 10 4.35 -22.95 8.67
C LYS A 10 5.23 -21.77 8.25
N LEU A 11 5.31 -20.73 9.09
CA LEU A 11 6.09 -19.52 8.82
C LEU A 11 7.39 -19.47 9.64
N LYS A 12 7.75 -20.57 10.34
CA LYS A 12 8.85 -20.58 11.31
C LYS A 12 10.22 -20.36 10.66
N ASP A 13 10.47 -21.01 9.55
CA ASP A 13 11.80 -21.07 8.93
C ASP A 13 11.84 -20.41 7.54
N ILE A 14 10.96 -19.42 7.30
CA ILE A 14 10.97 -18.66 6.07
C ILE A 14 12.09 -17.61 6.09
N ASP A 15 12.66 -17.32 4.95
CA ASP A 15 13.61 -16.24 4.70
C ASP A 15 12.95 -15.04 4.01
N THR A 16 11.83 -15.28 3.33
CA THR A 16 11.12 -14.27 2.55
C THR A 16 9.62 -14.38 2.77
N LEU A 17 8.96 -13.24 3.00
CA LEU A 17 7.51 -13.11 3.12
C LEU A 17 6.99 -12.13 2.06
N ILE A 18 6.11 -12.62 1.18
CA ILE A 18 5.43 -11.78 0.18
C ILE A 18 4.06 -11.41 0.70
N LEU A 19 3.79 -10.11 0.81
CA LEU A 19 2.48 -9.59 1.18
C LEU A 19 1.58 -9.54 -0.06
N GLY A 20 0.90 -10.65 -0.34
CA GLY A 20 0.04 -10.82 -1.51
C GLY A 20 -1.36 -10.19 -1.38
N CYS A 21 -1.52 -9.18 -0.54
CA CYS A 21 -2.77 -8.49 -0.29
C CYS A 21 -2.54 -6.98 -0.30
N THR A 22 -3.45 -6.21 -0.87
CA THR A 22 -3.36 -4.74 -0.94
C THR A 22 -3.41 -4.04 0.42
N HIS A 23 -3.93 -4.71 1.46
CA HIS A 23 -4.08 -4.15 2.80
C HIS A 23 -2.91 -4.49 3.74
N TYR A 24 -2.24 -5.61 3.56
CA TYR A 24 -1.15 -6.04 4.44
C TYR A 24 0.07 -5.11 4.46
N PRO A 25 0.40 -4.37 3.40
CA PRO A 25 1.44 -3.35 3.47
C PRO A 25 1.27 -2.31 4.57
N LEU A 26 0.04 -2.12 5.06
CA LEU A 26 -0.28 -1.24 6.17
C LEU A 26 0.21 -1.73 7.53
N LEU A 27 0.48 -3.02 7.61
CA LEU A 27 1.01 -3.70 8.79
C LEU A 27 2.51 -3.95 8.64
N MET A 28 3.16 -3.27 7.68
CA MET A 28 4.55 -3.48 7.34
C MET A 28 5.48 -3.30 8.55
N GLU A 29 5.26 -2.25 9.33
CA GLU A 29 6.10 -1.94 10.49
C GLU A 29 5.98 -3.04 11.56
N GLU A 30 4.77 -3.51 11.85
CA GLU A 30 4.53 -4.58 12.82
C GLU A 30 5.10 -5.92 12.33
N ILE A 31 5.01 -6.19 11.01
CA ILE A 31 5.58 -7.40 10.41
C ILE A 31 7.11 -7.35 10.50
N LYS A 32 7.73 -6.22 10.17
CA LYS A 32 9.16 -6.03 10.29
C LYS A 32 9.65 -6.13 11.73
N GLN A 33 8.90 -5.57 12.69
CA GLN A 33 9.21 -5.70 14.11
C GLN A 33 9.19 -7.15 14.57
N TYR A 34 8.22 -7.94 14.09
CA TYR A 34 8.11 -9.37 14.45
C TYR A 34 9.30 -10.18 13.93
N TYR A 35 9.66 -10.01 12.67
CA TYR A 35 10.73 -10.80 12.04
C TYR A 35 12.12 -10.21 12.22
N GLY A 36 12.21 -8.91 12.49
CA GLY A 36 13.48 -8.18 12.46
C GLY A 36 14.15 -8.29 11.08
N ASN A 37 15.46 -8.47 11.07
CA ASN A 37 16.23 -8.64 9.83
C ASN A 37 16.31 -10.09 9.33
N ARG A 38 15.61 -11.02 9.99
CA ARG A 38 15.68 -12.45 9.64
C ARG A 38 14.88 -12.83 8.40
N VAL A 39 13.83 -12.07 8.10
CA VAL A 39 12.92 -12.34 6.99
C VAL A 39 12.82 -11.11 6.10
N ARG A 40 13.05 -11.31 4.82
CA ARG A 40 12.83 -10.26 3.82
C ARG A 40 11.34 -10.11 3.55
N VAL A 41 10.77 -8.95 3.85
CA VAL A 41 9.36 -8.67 3.56
C VAL A 41 9.24 -7.93 2.24
N ILE A 42 8.49 -8.51 1.31
CA ILE A 42 8.23 -7.98 -0.03
C ILE A 42 6.85 -7.33 -0.06
N ASP A 43 6.82 -6.06 -0.40
CA ASP A 43 5.64 -5.21 -0.52
C ASP A 43 5.26 -5.05 -1.99
N SER A 44 4.18 -5.70 -2.40
CA SER A 44 3.72 -5.69 -3.79
C SER A 44 3.37 -4.30 -4.32
N PRO A 45 2.64 -3.41 -3.60
CA PRO A 45 2.34 -2.06 -4.08
C PRO A 45 3.56 -1.23 -4.48
N ASN A 46 4.61 -1.22 -3.67
CA ASN A 46 5.83 -0.46 -3.99
C ASN A 46 6.55 -1.02 -5.21
N ILE A 47 6.62 -2.34 -5.34
CA ILE A 47 7.24 -2.99 -6.49
C ILE A 47 6.47 -2.65 -7.77
N VAL A 48 5.15 -2.76 -7.73
CA VAL A 48 4.28 -2.44 -8.88
C VAL A 48 4.39 -0.96 -9.25
N ALA A 49 4.35 -0.05 -8.28
CA ALA A 49 4.49 1.38 -8.53
C ALA A 49 5.83 1.73 -9.21
N ASN A 50 6.93 1.15 -8.74
CA ASN A 50 8.23 1.32 -9.36
C ASN A 50 8.29 0.74 -10.78
N TYR A 51 7.71 -0.43 -11.00
CA TYR A 51 7.63 -1.04 -12.33
C TYR A 51 6.83 -0.17 -13.30
N ILE A 52 5.68 0.37 -12.87
CA ILE A 52 4.87 1.30 -13.67
C ILE A 52 5.68 2.54 -14.02
N LYS A 53 6.36 3.15 -13.05
CA LYS A 53 7.20 4.33 -13.29
C LYS A 53 8.26 4.05 -14.35
N LEU A 54 9.02 2.98 -14.21
CA LEU A 54 10.05 2.60 -15.20
C LEU A 54 9.46 2.31 -16.59
N THR A 55 8.27 1.72 -16.64
CA THR A 55 7.56 1.45 -17.88
C THR A 55 7.16 2.75 -18.59
N LEU A 56 6.59 3.69 -17.83
CA LEU A 56 6.21 5.00 -18.37
C LEU A 56 7.43 5.80 -18.85
N GLU A 57 8.53 5.76 -18.12
CA GLU A 57 9.81 6.37 -18.53
C GLU A 57 10.30 5.78 -19.84
N LYS A 58 10.35 4.44 -19.94
CA LYS A 58 10.80 3.73 -21.14
C LYS A 58 9.98 4.09 -22.38
N HIS A 59 8.68 4.27 -22.23
CA HIS A 59 7.78 4.62 -23.31
C HIS A 59 7.59 6.15 -23.51
N LYS A 60 8.34 6.99 -22.77
CA LYS A 60 8.24 8.46 -22.80
C LYS A 60 6.82 8.98 -22.46
N LEU A 61 6.11 8.27 -21.61
CA LEU A 61 4.76 8.59 -21.15
C LEU A 61 4.74 9.22 -19.76
N LEU A 62 5.88 9.33 -19.11
CA LEU A 62 5.97 9.98 -17.80
C LEU A 62 5.65 11.48 -17.94
N ASN A 63 4.74 11.98 -17.11
CA ASN A 63 4.43 13.40 -17.07
C ASN A 63 5.57 14.17 -16.38
N THR A 64 6.38 14.85 -17.16
CA THR A 64 7.49 15.69 -16.68
C THR A 64 7.12 17.18 -16.61
N ASN A 65 5.95 17.56 -17.14
CA ASN A 65 5.56 18.96 -17.33
C ASN A 65 4.76 19.54 -16.17
N ASN A 66 4.31 18.72 -15.22
CA ASN A 66 3.52 19.19 -14.08
C ASN A 66 4.20 18.78 -12.76
N PRO A 67 4.98 19.67 -12.13
CA PRO A 67 5.64 19.38 -10.85
C PRO A 67 4.65 19.27 -9.68
N ASN A 68 3.40 19.78 -9.83
CA ASN A 68 2.36 19.76 -8.81
C ASN A 68 1.12 19.04 -9.34
N PRO A 69 1.09 17.70 -9.37
CA PRO A 69 -0.06 16.95 -9.84
C PRO A 69 -1.25 17.18 -8.89
N LYS A 70 -2.44 17.34 -9.48
CA LYS A 70 -3.69 17.35 -8.73
C LYS A 70 -4.14 15.91 -8.52
N TYR A 71 -4.46 15.58 -7.29
CA TYR A 71 -5.03 14.28 -6.93
C TYR A 71 -6.53 14.45 -6.67
N GLU A 72 -7.35 13.65 -7.34
CA GLU A 72 -8.79 13.63 -7.16
C GLU A 72 -9.21 12.20 -6.82
N PHE A 73 -9.95 12.02 -5.74
CA PHE A 73 -10.35 10.71 -5.24
C PHE A 73 -11.88 10.63 -5.21
N TYR A 74 -12.42 9.69 -5.96
CA TYR A 74 -13.85 9.49 -6.08
C TYR A 74 -14.25 8.17 -5.44
N VAL A 75 -15.42 8.16 -4.79
CA VAL A 75 -15.99 6.96 -4.18
C VAL A 75 -17.45 6.84 -4.54
N SER A 76 -17.94 5.61 -4.68
CA SER A 76 -19.35 5.32 -4.97
C SER A 76 -20.23 5.31 -3.72
N ASP A 77 -19.61 5.18 -2.54
CA ASP A 77 -20.27 5.24 -1.24
C ASP A 77 -19.36 5.89 -0.20
N MET A 78 -19.96 6.64 0.72
CA MET A 78 -19.24 7.46 1.70
C MET A 78 -19.69 7.13 3.12
N THR A 79 -19.02 6.20 3.77
CA THR A 79 -19.25 5.92 5.18
C THR A 79 -18.25 6.67 6.08
N LYS A 80 -18.68 7.00 7.31
CA LYS A 80 -17.79 7.63 8.31
C LYS A 80 -16.54 6.78 8.59
N ASN A 81 -16.70 5.46 8.58
CA ASN A 81 -15.58 4.55 8.80
C ASN A 81 -14.60 4.57 7.62
N PHE A 82 -15.11 4.59 6.40
CA PHE A 82 -14.27 4.69 5.20
C PHE A 82 -13.46 5.99 5.18
N GLN A 83 -14.08 7.13 5.48
CA GLN A 83 -13.37 8.41 5.59
C GLN A 83 -12.24 8.37 6.62
N LYS A 84 -12.50 7.77 7.80
CA LYS A 84 -11.49 7.63 8.86
C LYS A 84 -10.32 6.76 8.43
N ILE A 85 -10.60 5.66 7.76
CA ILE A 85 -9.60 4.73 7.25
C ILE A 85 -8.79 5.41 6.13
N SER A 86 -9.43 6.03 5.15
CA SER A 86 -8.76 6.72 4.05
C SER A 86 -7.77 7.78 4.53
N LYS A 87 -8.13 8.56 5.56
CA LYS A 87 -7.22 9.53 6.18
C LYS A 87 -6.00 8.87 6.84
N LYS A 88 -6.14 7.68 7.39
CA LYS A 88 -5.01 6.91 7.92
C LYS A 88 -3.99 6.53 6.83
N PHE A 89 -4.48 6.23 5.61
CA PHE A 89 -3.65 5.78 4.51
C PHE A 89 -2.99 6.92 3.73
N PHE A 90 -3.78 7.91 3.41
CA PHE A 90 -3.37 9.00 2.51
C PHE A 90 -3.05 10.29 3.27
N GLY A 91 -3.16 10.26 4.60
CA GLY A 91 -3.01 11.45 5.44
C GLY A 91 -4.24 12.37 5.39
N ASN A 92 -4.16 13.47 6.15
CA ASN A 92 -5.29 14.41 6.26
C ASN A 92 -5.52 15.27 5.01
N LYS A 93 -4.67 15.16 4.00
CA LYS A 93 -4.75 15.94 2.75
C LYS A 93 -5.69 15.34 1.71
N ILE A 94 -6.22 14.13 1.96
CA ILE A 94 -7.14 13.50 1.02
C ILE A 94 -8.54 14.09 1.20
N GLU A 95 -9.12 14.56 0.10
CA GLU A 95 -10.53 14.91 -0.01
C GLU A 95 -11.20 13.87 -0.90
N LEU A 96 -12.25 13.24 -0.37
CA LEU A 96 -13.03 12.23 -1.08
C LEU A 96 -14.31 12.87 -1.60
N GLU A 97 -14.58 12.69 -2.87
CA GLU A 97 -15.82 13.15 -3.52
C GLU A 97 -16.72 11.94 -3.82
N LEU A 98 -17.99 12.02 -3.41
CA LEU A 98 -18.98 11.01 -3.75
C LEU A 98 -19.39 11.19 -5.22
N LYS A 99 -19.25 10.13 -6.01
CA LYS A 99 -19.78 10.08 -7.38
C LYS A 99 -20.74 8.90 -7.52
N THR A 100 -21.97 9.21 -7.85
CA THR A 100 -22.98 8.21 -8.25
C THR A 100 -22.68 7.80 -9.69
N LEU A 101 -22.57 6.51 -9.92
CA LEU A 101 -22.42 5.91 -11.25
C LEU A 101 -23.77 5.90 -11.97
#